data_f9d76e4479a3a29d09650c75f7209bd3
#
_entry.id   f9d76e4479a3a29d09650c75f7209bd3
#
_cell.length_a   1.000
_cell.length_b   1.000
_cell.length_c   1.000
_cell.angle_alpha   90.00
_cell.angle_beta   90.00
_cell.angle_gamma   90.00
#
_symmetry.space_group_name_H-M   'P 1'
#
loop_
_entity.id
_entity.type
_entity.pdbx_description
1 polymer ?
#
loop_
_entity_poly.entity_id
_entity_poly.type
_entity_poly.pdbx_seq_one_letter_code
_entity_poly.pdbx_strand_id
1 'polypeptide(L)'
;MLIHGIKKAWVGLKTADGRSLATGDTGLSQSGIYELDHNVLGVASAELKGLDGSKLEKISGNNTVQYSYADPLNPQATISVNNMPMEVLAKLVGMEKQGTGWQMADTKPTGFFIVQAPSMTTNDSVYFAFPSGNFLMGDKKLDTDTDTKKTPVTDQLTFAAIDDPNINDLYRIYSTADPDWKDEDTMFKELFPNYTASTSAASTPAGPHA
;
A
#
# COMPACT_ATOMS: atom_id res chain seq x y z
N MET A 1 -17.45 -12.77 -0.69
CA MET A 1 -16.18 -12.79 -1.41
C MET A 1 -15.20 -13.64 -0.62
N LEU A 2 -14.62 -14.68 -1.21
CA LEU A 2 -13.64 -15.57 -0.57
C LEU A 2 -12.26 -15.30 -1.21
N ILE A 3 -11.43 -14.52 -0.53
CA ILE A 3 -10.08 -14.15 -0.98
C ILE A 3 -9.02 -14.78 -0.07
N HIS A 4 -7.81 -14.93 -0.59
CA HIS A 4 -6.69 -15.48 0.18
C HIS A 4 -5.37 -14.80 -0.20
N GLY A 5 -4.47 -14.69 0.77
CA GLY A 5 -3.09 -14.25 0.56
C GLY A 5 -2.96 -12.86 -0.09
N ILE A 6 -1.73 -12.55 -0.48
CA ILE A 6 -1.35 -11.34 -1.19
C ILE A 6 -0.70 -11.78 -2.50
N LYS A 7 -1.19 -11.28 -3.64
CA LYS A 7 -0.59 -11.55 -4.95
C LYS A 7 0.42 -10.50 -5.33
N LYS A 8 0.05 -9.23 -5.15
CA LYS A 8 0.89 -8.06 -5.39
C LYS A 8 0.59 -6.98 -4.36
N ALA A 9 1.56 -6.13 -4.10
CA ALA A 9 1.35 -4.90 -3.35
C ALA A 9 2.23 -3.79 -3.93
N TRP A 10 1.72 -2.57 -3.89
CA TRP A 10 2.40 -1.39 -4.42
C TRP A 10 2.37 -0.27 -3.40
N VAL A 11 3.45 0.47 -3.38
CA VAL A 11 3.62 1.68 -2.59
C VAL A 11 4.22 2.78 -3.46
N GLY A 12 4.05 4.01 -3.05
CA GLY A 12 4.71 5.14 -3.68
C GLY A 12 4.49 6.42 -2.90
N LEU A 13 5.12 7.47 -3.38
CA LEU A 13 5.01 8.80 -2.81
C LEU A 13 4.20 9.71 -3.73
N LYS A 14 3.55 10.68 -3.15
CA LYS A 14 2.84 11.75 -3.86
C LYS A 14 3.63 13.05 -3.78
N THR A 15 3.38 13.91 -4.74
CA THR A 15 3.88 15.29 -4.71
C THR A 15 3.30 16.07 -3.53
N ALA A 16 3.91 17.18 -3.15
CA ALA A 16 3.49 17.98 -2.00
C ALA A 16 2.03 18.49 -2.09
N ASP A 17 1.47 18.61 -3.30
CA ASP A 17 0.07 18.96 -3.52
C ASP A 17 -0.91 17.78 -3.32
N GLY A 18 -0.38 16.56 -3.08
CA GLY A 18 -1.16 15.34 -2.87
C GLY A 18 -1.91 14.82 -4.10
N ARG A 19 -1.71 15.43 -5.29
CA ARG A 19 -2.49 15.10 -6.49
C ARG A 19 -1.80 14.16 -7.45
N SER A 20 -0.47 14.24 -7.53
CA SER A 20 0.34 13.51 -8.50
C SER A 20 1.28 12.53 -7.83
N LEU A 21 1.73 11.50 -8.57
CA LEU A 21 2.82 10.63 -8.12
C LEU A 21 4.14 11.40 -8.14
N ALA A 22 4.93 11.24 -7.09
CA ALA A 22 6.33 11.64 -7.09
C ALA A 22 7.15 10.60 -7.87
N THR A 23 7.93 11.06 -8.85
CA THR A 23 8.69 10.21 -9.77
C THR A 23 10.17 10.51 -9.72
N GLY A 24 11.01 9.59 -10.20
CA GLY A 24 12.47 9.76 -10.23
C GLY A 24 13.06 9.96 -8.83
N ASP A 25 13.90 10.96 -8.65
CA ASP A 25 14.65 11.20 -7.40
C ASP A 25 13.75 11.56 -6.20
N THR A 26 12.61 12.20 -6.46
CA THR A 26 11.62 12.54 -5.42
C THR A 26 10.67 11.40 -5.09
N GLY A 27 10.59 10.39 -5.96
CA GLY A 27 9.77 9.21 -5.81
C GLY A 27 10.55 7.97 -5.38
N LEU A 28 9.87 6.83 -5.43
CA LEU A 28 10.46 5.52 -5.17
C LEU A 28 10.92 4.82 -6.45
N SER A 29 10.42 5.25 -7.60
CA SER A 29 10.73 4.70 -8.92
C SER A 29 10.54 5.77 -10.01
N GLN A 30 10.94 5.45 -11.23
CA GLN A 30 10.73 6.33 -12.39
C GLN A 30 9.26 6.52 -12.74
N SER A 31 8.43 5.50 -12.53
CA SER A 31 6.98 5.58 -12.73
C SER A 31 6.20 6.17 -11.54
N GLY A 32 6.87 6.34 -10.40
CA GLY A 32 6.24 6.71 -9.13
C GLY A 32 5.59 5.55 -8.38
N ILE A 33 5.46 4.37 -9.01
CA ILE A 33 4.90 3.17 -8.41
C ILE A 33 6.03 2.18 -8.10
N TYR A 34 6.12 1.71 -6.86
CA TYR A 34 7.07 0.70 -6.43
C TYR A 34 6.32 -0.58 -6.05
N GLU A 35 6.55 -1.65 -6.81
CA GLU A 35 5.98 -2.97 -6.51
C GLU A 35 6.83 -3.66 -5.43
N LEU A 36 6.16 -4.19 -4.40
CA LEU A 36 6.78 -4.98 -3.33
C LEU A 36 6.89 -6.43 -3.80
N ASP A 37 7.79 -6.67 -4.74
CA ASP A 37 8.00 -7.93 -5.45
C ASP A 37 9.10 -8.81 -4.81
N HIS A 38 9.69 -9.71 -5.61
CA HIS A 38 10.78 -10.59 -5.20
C HIS A 38 12.06 -9.85 -4.78
N ASN A 39 12.29 -8.60 -5.23
CA ASN A 39 13.46 -7.81 -4.83
C ASN A 39 13.44 -7.44 -3.34
N VAL A 40 12.24 -7.37 -2.76
CA VAL A 40 12.02 -7.18 -1.32
C VAL A 40 11.62 -8.48 -0.60
N LEU A 41 11.80 -9.63 -1.24
CA LEU A 41 11.34 -10.95 -0.78
C LEU A 41 9.83 -10.98 -0.49
N GLY A 42 9.07 -10.07 -1.10
CA GLY A 42 7.63 -9.97 -1.01
C GLY A 42 7.08 -9.43 0.31
N VAL A 43 5.77 -9.35 0.35
CA VAL A 43 4.98 -8.94 1.52
C VAL A 43 4.55 -10.19 2.31
N ALA A 44 4.94 -10.26 3.57
CA ALA A 44 4.58 -11.38 4.45
C ALA A 44 3.14 -11.31 4.91
N SER A 45 2.64 -10.11 5.22
CA SER A 45 1.25 -9.88 5.64
C SER A 45 0.82 -8.44 5.39
N ALA A 46 -0.50 -8.26 5.20
CA ALA A 46 -1.15 -6.95 5.23
C ALA A 46 -2.47 -7.09 6.00
N GLU A 47 -2.62 -6.33 7.06
CA GLU A 47 -3.84 -6.26 7.85
C GLU A 47 -4.52 -4.93 7.59
N LEU A 48 -5.78 -4.96 7.13
CA LEU A 48 -6.59 -3.77 6.83
C LEU A 48 -7.64 -3.60 7.91
N LYS A 49 -7.74 -2.39 8.49
CA LYS A 49 -8.67 -2.04 9.57
C LYS A 49 -9.45 -0.76 9.23
N GLY A 50 -10.59 -0.57 9.86
CA GLY A 50 -11.36 0.69 9.80
C GLY A 50 -11.99 0.99 8.45
N LEU A 51 -12.22 -0.03 7.60
CA LEU A 51 -12.83 0.13 6.27
C LEU A 51 -14.31 0.53 6.32
N ASP A 52 -15.01 0.22 7.42
CA ASP A 52 -16.44 0.48 7.58
C ASP A 52 -16.73 1.16 8.95
N GLY A 53 -15.83 2.05 9.37
CA GLY A 53 -15.86 2.60 10.71
C GLY A 53 -15.44 1.59 11.78
N SER A 54 -15.34 2.04 13.01
CA SER A 54 -14.90 1.18 14.12
C SER A 54 -16.07 0.67 14.94
N LYS A 55 -17.20 1.36 14.94
CA LYS A 55 -18.31 1.12 15.84
C LYS A 55 -19.64 1.63 15.28
N LEU A 56 -20.73 0.95 15.61
CA LEU A 56 -22.07 1.44 15.42
C LEU A 56 -22.56 2.13 16.70
N GLU A 57 -22.77 3.42 16.61
CA GLU A 57 -23.37 4.21 17.68
C GLU A 57 -24.89 4.17 17.58
N LYS A 58 -25.56 4.30 18.73
CA LYS A 58 -27.02 4.21 18.82
C LYS A 58 -27.56 5.33 19.68
N ILE A 59 -28.63 5.95 19.19
CA ILE A 59 -29.42 6.91 19.96
C ILE A 59 -30.69 6.19 20.42
N SER A 60 -30.91 6.13 21.74
CA SER A 60 -32.09 5.50 22.34
C SER A 60 -33.04 6.54 22.89
N GLY A 61 -34.35 6.29 22.74
CA GLY A 61 -35.42 7.07 23.30
C GLY A 61 -36.65 6.18 23.61
N ASN A 62 -37.41 6.48 24.62
CA ASN A 62 -38.58 5.70 25.03
C ASN A 62 -38.29 4.19 25.21
N ASN A 63 -37.13 3.85 25.79
CA ASN A 63 -36.62 2.50 26.01
C ASN A 63 -36.37 1.68 24.72
N THR A 64 -36.26 2.31 23.58
CA THR A 64 -35.95 1.66 22.30
C THR A 64 -34.85 2.42 21.58
N VAL A 65 -34.12 1.69 20.66
CA VAL A 65 -33.14 2.31 19.78
C VAL A 65 -33.89 3.05 18.67
N GLN A 66 -33.73 4.36 18.59
CA GLN A 66 -34.39 5.22 17.63
C GLN A 66 -33.55 5.44 16.37
N TYR A 67 -32.22 5.46 16.51
CA TYR A 67 -31.31 5.71 15.40
C TYR A 67 -29.97 5.00 15.62
N SER A 68 -29.33 4.55 14.55
CA SER A 68 -27.99 3.96 14.57
C SER A 68 -27.17 4.55 13.42
N TYR A 69 -25.92 4.88 13.69
CA TYR A 69 -24.96 5.40 12.69
C TYR A 69 -23.57 4.83 12.94
N ALA A 70 -22.76 4.79 11.89
CA ALA A 70 -21.36 4.37 11.97
C ALA A 70 -20.47 5.54 12.36
N ASP A 71 -19.38 5.24 13.08
CA ASP A 71 -18.29 6.20 13.28
C ASP A 71 -17.66 6.59 11.94
N PRO A 72 -16.99 7.76 11.88
CA PRO A 72 -16.21 8.14 10.70
C PRO A 72 -15.21 7.04 10.31
N LEU A 73 -15.01 6.86 9.00
CA LEU A 73 -14.04 5.93 8.47
C LEU A 73 -12.62 6.34 8.92
N ASN A 74 -11.83 5.36 9.31
CA ASN A 74 -10.42 5.54 9.66
C ASN A 74 -9.60 4.35 9.14
N PRO A 75 -9.46 4.20 7.82
CA PRO A 75 -8.77 3.09 7.23
C PRO A 75 -7.27 3.11 7.56
N GLN A 76 -6.78 1.98 8.01
CA GLN A 76 -5.37 1.74 8.30
C GLN A 76 -4.92 0.40 7.74
N ALA A 77 -3.66 0.32 7.32
CA ALA A 77 -3.03 -0.91 6.91
C ALA A 77 -1.75 -1.15 7.70
N THR A 78 -1.59 -2.34 8.28
CA THR A 78 -0.31 -2.78 8.84
C THR A 78 0.29 -3.79 7.89
N ILE A 79 1.50 -3.48 7.39
CA ILE A 79 2.16 -4.21 6.32
C ILE A 79 3.48 -4.75 6.87
N SER A 80 3.74 -6.04 6.68
CA SER A 80 5.04 -6.65 6.99
C SER A 80 5.74 -7.06 5.69
N VAL A 81 6.91 -6.49 5.45
CA VAL A 81 7.75 -6.76 4.26
C VAL A 81 9.00 -7.51 4.72
N ASN A 82 9.41 -8.54 3.99
CA ASN A 82 10.52 -9.39 4.42
C ASN A 82 11.87 -8.69 4.35
N ASN A 83 12.09 -7.82 3.37
CA ASN A 83 13.35 -7.10 3.19
C ASN A 83 13.14 -5.80 2.43
N MET A 84 12.90 -4.71 3.13
CA MET A 84 12.73 -3.39 2.51
C MET A 84 14.10 -2.71 2.32
N PRO A 85 14.47 -2.26 1.11
CA PRO A 85 15.67 -1.45 0.93
C PRO A 85 15.61 -0.20 1.81
N MET A 86 16.72 0.10 2.52
CA MET A 86 16.75 1.21 3.47
C MET A 86 16.38 2.56 2.85
N GLU A 87 16.75 2.80 1.59
CA GLU A 87 16.40 4.03 0.89
C GLU A 87 14.90 4.15 0.64
N VAL A 88 14.24 3.05 0.24
CA VAL A 88 12.78 3.00 0.01
C VAL A 88 12.05 3.20 1.34
N LEU A 89 12.48 2.49 2.38
CA LEU A 89 11.93 2.63 3.73
C LEU A 89 12.05 4.08 4.23
N ALA A 90 13.26 4.64 4.12
CA ALA A 90 13.53 6.00 4.57
C ALA A 90 12.66 7.04 3.86
N LYS A 91 12.54 6.96 2.53
CA LYS A 91 11.67 7.85 1.76
C LYS A 91 10.20 7.70 2.14
N LEU A 92 9.69 6.47 2.31
CA LEU A 92 8.29 6.21 2.70
C LEU A 92 7.94 6.82 4.06
N VAL A 93 8.83 6.67 5.05
CA VAL A 93 8.55 7.15 6.42
C VAL A 93 9.00 8.59 6.65
N GLY A 94 9.59 9.24 5.63
CA GLY A 94 10.06 10.62 5.70
C GLY A 94 11.35 10.78 6.51
N MET A 95 12.36 9.98 6.21
CA MET A 95 13.71 10.19 6.71
C MET A 95 14.54 10.97 5.68
N GLU A 96 15.41 11.82 6.16
CA GLU A 96 16.39 12.54 5.39
C GLU A 96 17.79 12.02 5.65
N LYS A 97 18.63 12.05 4.61
CA LYS A 97 20.01 11.61 4.72
C LYS A 97 20.88 12.70 5.35
N GLN A 98 21.51 12.38 6.47
CA GLN A 98 22.47 13.25 7.16
C GLN A 98 23.85 12.58 7.19
N GLY A 99 24.74 13.03 6.32
CA GLY A 99 26.03 12.39 6.13
C GLY A 99 25.89 10.95 5.65
N THR A 100 26.32 9.99 6.47
CA THR A 100 26.20 8.54 6.18
C THR A 100 24.97 7.89 6.82
N GLY A 101 24.23 8.63 7.65
CA GLY A 101 23.06 8.14 8.37
C GLY A 101 21.73 8.71 7.86
N TRP A 102 20.64 8.23 8.44
CA TRP A 102 19.28 8.69 8.20
C TRP A 102 18.68 9.20 9.51
N GLN A 103 17.97 10.32 9.45
CA GLN A 103 17.21 10.86 10.58
C GLN A 103 15.79 11.21 10.14
N MET A 104 14.85 11.23 11.09
CA MET A 104 13.48 11.65 10.78
C MET A 104 13.44 13.12 10.41
N ALA A 105 12.74 13.45 9.32
CA ALA A 105 12.40 14.82 8.97
C ALA A 105 11.23 15.34 9.81
N ASP A 106 11.05 16.65 9.85
CA ASP A 106 9.95 17.29 10.59
C ASP A 106 8.56 17.00 9.99
N THR A 107 8.52 16.68 8.70
CA THR A 107 7.26 16.42 7.97
C THR A 107 7.22 15.01 7.41
N LYS A 108 6.04 14.40 7.46
CA LYS A 108 5.77 13.10 6.84
C LYS A 108 5.36 13.28 5.37
N PRO A 109 5.95 12.53 4.44
CA PRO A 109 5.50 12.54 3.06
C PRO A 109 4.13 11.88 2.94
N THR A 110 3.33 12.34 2.00
CA THR A 110 2.12 11.64 1.58
C THR A 110 2.50 10.56 0.59
N GLY A 111 1.97 9.36 0.81
CA GLY A 111 2.16 8.22 -0.07
C GLY A 111 0.84 7.51 -0.34
N PHE A 112 0.92 6.39 -1.05
CA PHE A 112 -0.20 5.50 -1.30
C PHE A 112 0.17 4.05 -1.00
N PHE A 113 -0.86 3.23 -0.77
CA PHE A 113 -0.73 1.79 -0.61
C PHE A 113 -1.85 1.07 -1.37
N ILE A 114 -1.49 0.07 -2.17
CA ILE A 114 -2.45 -0.79 -2.88
C ILE A 114 -2.04 -2.24 -2.66
N VAL A 115 -3.01 -3.11 -2.39
CA VAL A 115 -2.79 -4.55 -2.23
C VAL A 115 -3.80 -5.35 -3.04
N GLN A 116 -3.32 -6.36 -3.74
CA GLN A 116 -4.11 -7.31 -4.52
C GLN A 116 -4.23 -8.63 -3.76
N ALA A 117 -5.46 -9.08 -3.56
CA ALA A 117 -5.80 -10.38 -2.99
C ALA A 117 -6.54 -11.24 -4.03
N PRO A 118 -6.05 -12.44 -4.38
CA PRO A 118 -6.71 -13.31 -5.32
C PRO A 118 -7.91 -14.02 -4.68
N SER A 119 -8.90 -14.40 -5.52
CA SER A 119 -10.04 -15.25 -5.12
C SER A 119 -9.59 -16.70 -4.95
N MET A 120 -10.20 -17.40 -4.00
CA MET A 120 -9.99 -18.84 -3.83
C MET A 120 -10.80 -19.70 -4.81
N THR A 121 -11.86 -19.15 -5.39
CA THR A 121 -12.86 -19.92 -6.16
C THR A 121 -12.87 -19.59 -7.64
N THR A 122 -12.30 -18.43 -8.02
CA THR A 122 -12.24 -17.95 -9.41
C THR A 122 -10.83 -17.42 -9.70
N ASN A 123 -10.57 -17.08 -10.95
CA ASN A 123 -9.30 -16.41 -11.33
C ASN A 123 -9.33 -14.89 -11.05
N ASP A 124 -10.36 -14.41 -10.37
CA ASP A 124 -10.51 -13.00 -10.07
C ASP A 124 -9.60 -12.56 -8.93
N SER A 125 -9.43 -11.26 -8.84
CA SER A 125 -8.70 -10.62 -7.76
C SER A 125 -9.45 -9.39 -7.26
N VAL A 126 -9.16 -9.01 -6.03
CA VAL A 126 -9.67 -7.79 -5.43
C VAL A 126 -8.51 -6.90 -5.05
N TYR A 127 -8.64 -5.63 -5.37
CA TYR A 127 -7.66 -4.60 -5.03
C TYR A 127 -8.24 -3.70 -3.95
N PHE A 128 -7.48 -3.52 -2.88
CA PHE A 128 -7.75 -2.51 -1.86
C PHE A 128 -6.77 -1.37 -2.11
N ALA A 129 -7.27 -0.25 -2.61
CA ALA A 129 -6.48 0.91 -3.00
C ALA A 129 -6.70 2.07 -2.03
N PHE A 130 -5.63 2.51 -1.40
CA PHE A 130 -5.56 3.68 -0.52
C PHE A 130 -4.67 4.71 -1.19
N PRO A 131 -5.24 5.65 -1.96
CA PRO A 131 -4.47 6.54 -2.84
C PRO A 131 -3.73 7.65 -2.11
N SER A 132 -4.08 7.96 -0.86
CA SER A 132 -3.40 8.96 -0.04
C SER A 132 -3.29 8.53 1.42
N GLY A 133 -2.16 8.79 2.04
CA GLY A 133 -1.90 8.51 3.45
C GLY A 133 -0.45 8.69 3.84
N ASN A 134 -0.14 8.39 5.10
CA ASN A 134 1.20 8.50 5.64
C ASN A 134 1.67 7.15 6.18
N PHE A 135 2.97 6.88 6.01
CA PHE A 135 3.62 5.69 6.54
C PHE A 135 4.33 5.99 7.86
N LEU A 136 4.20 5.05 8.79
CA LEU A 136 4.97 4.99 10.02
C LEU A 136 5.78 3.70 10.04
N MET A 137 7.01 3.77 10.47
CA MET A 137 7.82 2.58 10.74
C MET A 137 7.33 1.93 12.02
N GLY A 138 7.06 0.62 11.96
CA GLY A 138 6.71 -0.17 13.13
C GLY A 138 7.90 -0.46 14.04
N ASP A 139 7.61 -0.99 15.20
CA ASP A 139 8.64 -1.42 16.16
C ASP A 139 9.48 -2.56 15.58
N LYS A 140 10.78 -2.55 15.88
CA LYS A 140 11.69 -3.65 15.53
C LYS A 140 12.18 -4.33 16.79
N LYS A 141 11.92 -5.63 16.89
CA LYS A 141 12.48 -6.48 17.92
C LYS A 141 13.66 -7.26 17.34
N LEU A 142 14.84 -7.03 17.89
CA LEU A 142 16.07 -7.74 17.50
C LEU A 142 16.39 -8.78 18.56
N ASP A 143 16.41 -10.04 18.17
CA ASP A 143 16.79 -11.16 19.04
C ASP A 143 18.18 -11.67 18.64
N THR A 144 18.95 -12.18 19.63
CA THR A 144 20.25 -12.78 19.36
C THR A 144 20.08 -14.10 18.62
N ASP A 145 20.89 -14.30 17.58
CA ASP A 145 20.97 -15.56 16.86
C ASP A 145 21.49 -16.67 17.80
N THR A 146 21.00 -17.88 17.60
CA THR A 146 21.55 -19.08 18.26
C THR A 146 22.51 -19.78 17.31
N ASP A 147 23.33 -20.70 17.84
CA ASP A 147 24.30 -21.49 17.06
C ASP A 147 23.65 -22.29 15.92
N THR A 148 22.36 -22.59 16.04
CA THR A 148 21.61 -23.42 15.09
C THR A 148 20.53 -22.67 14.27
N LYS A 149 20.18 -21.43 14.64
CA LYS A 149 19.08 -20.69 14.01
C LYS A 149 19.36 -19.20 13.95
N LYS A 150 19.23 -18.63 12.74
CA LYS A 150 19.11 -17.19 12.51
C LYS A 150 17.63 -16.78 12.59
N THR A 151 17.37 -15.69 13.28
CA THR A 151 16.01 -15.14 13.42
C THR A 151 15.88 -13.88 12.57
N PRO A 152 15.30 -13.96 11.35
CA PRO A 152 15.10 -12.80 10.51
C PRO A 152 14.05 -11.87 11.13
N VAL A 153 14.25 -10.57 10.97
CA VAL A 153 13.31 -9.51 11.38
C VAL A 153 12.73 -8.86 10.14
N THR A 154 11.40 -8.86 10.03
CA THR A 154 10.69 -8.21 8.92
C THR A 154 10.57 -6.71 9.17
N ASP A 155 10.41 -5.94 8.09
CA ASP A 155 10.10 -4.52 8.15
C ASP A 155 8.59 -4.33 8.28
N GLN A 156 8.14 -3.78 9.41
CA GLN A 156 6.74 -3.47 9.63
C GLN A 156 6.48 -1.99 9.37
N LEU A 157 5.45 -1.71 8.60
CA LEU A 157 4.96 -0.36 8.28
C LEU A 157 3.48 -0.27 8.65
N THR A 158 3.10 0.84 9.26
CA THR A 158 1.70 1.21 9.44
C THR A 158 1.37 2.34 8.49
N PHE A 159 0.34 2.17 7.70
CA PHE A 159 -0.21 3.18 6.80
C PHE A 159 -1.54 3.68 7.36
N ALA A 160 -1.72 4.98 7.44
CA ALA A 160 -2.97 5.62 7.80
C ALA A 160 -3.50 6.40 6.59
N ALA A 161 -4.69 6.04 6.12
CA ALA A 161 -5.31 6.71 4.98
C ALA A 161 -5.78 8.12 5.34
N ILE A 162 -5.67 9.03 4.39
CA ILE A 162 -6.23 10.38 4.42
C ILE A 162 -7.07 10.59 3.17
N ASP A 163 -7.96 11.58 3.19
CA ASP A 163 -8.77 11.94 2.03
C ASP A 163 -7.91 12.28 0.81
N ASP A 164 -8.26 11.70 -0.33
CA ASP A 164 -7.53 11.89 -1.57
C ASP A 164 -8.23 12.93 -2.46
N PRO A 165 -7.53 13.99 -2.87
CA PRO A 165 -8.14 15.08 -3.65
C PRO A 165 -8.55 14.68 -5.08
N ASN A 166 -8.12 13.54 -5.59
CA ASN A 166 -8.48 13.08 -6.94
C ASN A 166 -9.78 12.26 -6.93
N ILE A 167 -9.97 11.43 -5.90
CA ILE A 167 -11.15 10.56 -5.79
C ILE A 167 -12.17 11.06 -4.76
N ASN A 168 -11.79 12.03 -3.92
CA ASN A 168 -12.58 12.58 -2.82
C ASN A 168 -13.12 11.47 -1.90
N ASP A 169 -12.21 10.53 -1.53
CA ASP A 169 -12.49 9.39 -0.67
C ASP A 169 -11.18 8.88 -0.05
N LEU A 170 -11.29 8.07 1.02
CA LEU A 170 -10.16 7.50 1.75
C LEU A 170 -9.58 6.25 1.07
N TYR A 171 -10.42 5.48 0.38
CA TYR A 171 -10.02 4.26 -0.31
C TYR A 171 -11.03 3.85 -1.37
N ARG A 172 -10.61 2.96 -2.28
CA ARG A 172 -11.49 2.27 -3.23
C ARG A 172 -11.18 0.78 -3.27
N ILE A 173 -12.21 -0.01 -3.51
CA ILE A 173 -12.09 -1.45 -3.72
C ILE A 173 -12.45 -1.74 -5.18
N TYR A 174 -11.54 -2.42 -5.88
CA TYR A 174 -11.77 -2.86 -7.25
C TYR A 174 -11.83 -4.38 -7.30
N SER A 175 -12.61 -4.91 -8.23
CA SER A 175 -12.73 -6.35 -8.47
C SER A 175 -12.56 -6.65 -9.95
N THR A 176 -11.72 -7.63 -10.28
CA THR A 176 -11.59 -8.07 -11.68
C THR A 176 -12.83 -8.80 -12.21
N ALA A 177 -13.74 -9.21 -11.31
CA ALA A 177 -15.04 -9.76 -11.68
C ALA A 177 -16.05 -8.69 -12.10
N ASP A 178 -15.76 -7.40 -11.88
CA ASP A 178 -16.62 -6.31 -12.30
C ASP A 178 -16.62 -6.18 -13.84
N PRO A 179 -17.78 -6.10 -14.51
CA PRO A 179 -17.84 -5.91 -15.96
C PRO A 179 -17.13 -4.65 -16.48
N ASP A 180 -17.00 -3.63 -15.65
CA ASP A 180 -16.33 -2.37 -16.01
C ASP A 180 -14.81 -2.41 -15.76
N TRP A 181 -14.31 -3.46 -15.11
CA TRP A 181 -12.86 -3.65 -14.92
C TRP A 181 -12.17 -3.85 -16.27
N LYS A 182 -11.06 -3.17 -16.48
CA LYS A 182 -10.21 -3.30 -17.68
C LYS A 182 -8.86 -3.93 -17.34
N ASP A 183 -8.03 -3.18 -16.64
CA ASP A 183 -6.67 -3.57 -16.29
C ASP A 183 -6.12 -2.74 -15.11
N GLU A 184 -4.95 -3.15 -14.60
CA GLU A 184 -4.24 -2.45 -13.53
C GLU A 184 -3.86 -1.01 -13.93
N ASP A 185 -3.47 -0.79 -15.19
CA ASP A 185 -3.07 0.52 -15.71
C ASP A 185 -4.24 1.52 -15.71
N THR A 186 -5.46 1.05 -16.02
CA THR A 186 -6.66 1.87 -15.95
C THR A 186 -6.97 2.27 -14.52
N MET A 187 -6.87 1.34 -13.57
CA MET A 187 -7.01 1.62 -12.14
C MET A 187 -5.98 2.67 -11.68
N PHE A 188 -4.71 2.51 -12.04
CA PHE A 188 -3.67 3.49 -11.68
C PHE A 188 -3.92 4.87 -12.28
N LYS A 189 -4.41 4.96 -13.52
CA LYS A 189 -4.76 6.25 -14.15
C LYS A 189 -5.95 6.93 -13.49
N GLU A 190 -6.91 6.14 -12.99
CA GLU A 190 -8.06 6.67 -12.26
C GLU A 190 -7.64 7.26 -10.90
N LEU A 191 -6.74 6.58 -10.19
CA LEU A 191 -6.23 7.00 -8.88
C LEU A 191 -5.19 8.13 -9.00
N PHE A 192 -4.36 8.09 -10.05
CA PHE A 192 -3.20 8.97 -10.23
C PHE A 192 -3.21 9.57 -11.65
N PRO A 193 -3.72 10.79 -11.84
CA PRO A 193 -3.89 11.39 -13.17
C PRO A 193 -2.59 11.54 -13.98
N ASN A 194 -1.43 11.63 -13.33
CA ASN A 194 -0.12 11.72 -13.99
C ASN A 194 0.56 10.36 -14.23
N TYR A 195 -0.11 9.26 -13.90
CA TYR A 195 0.45 7.93 -14.13
C TYR A 195 0.64 7.66 -15.63
N THR A 196 1.84 7.25 -15.99
CA THR A 196 2.17 6.74 -17.31
C THR A 196 2.60 5.28 -17.17
N ALA A 197 1.91 4.38 -17.87
CA ALA A 197 2.27 2.97 -17.86
C ALA A 197 3.75 2.81 -18.27
N SER A 198 4.54 2.12 -17.46
CA SER A 198 5.89 1.73 -17.88
C SER A 198 5.72 0.75 -19.03
N THR A 199 6.22 1.11 -20.20
CA THR A 199 6.34 0.17 -21.32
C THR A 199 7.34 -0.90 -20.87
N SER A 200 6.83 -2.02 -20.35
CA SER A 200 7.63 -3.22 -20.16
C SER A 200 8.16 -3.60 -21.53
N ALA A 201 9.47 -3.43 -21.74
CA ALA A 201 10.13 -3.96 -22.91
C ALA A 201 9.86 -5.48 -22.90
N ALA A 202 9.02 -5.93 -23.81
CA ALA A 202 8.80 -7.34 -24.04
C ALA A 202 10.18 -7.97 -24.24
N SER A 203 10.57 -8.86 -23.32
CA SER A 203 11.77 -9.66 -23.49
C SER A 203 11.57 -10.51 -24.76
N THR A 204 12.25 -10.12 -25.84
CA THR A 204 12.33 -10.92 -27.05
C THR A 204 12.91 -12.29 -26.65
N PRO A 205 12.22 -13.40 -26.90
CA PRO A 205 12.79 -14.71 -26.62
C PRO A 205 14.05 -14.87 -27.48
N ALA A 206 15.17 -15.16 -26.83
CA ALA A 206 16.41 -15.52 -27.51
C ALA A 206 16.13 -16.73 -28.41
N GLY A 207 16.38 -16.57 -29.72
CA GLY A 207 16.23 -17.64 -30.68
C GLY A 207 17.15 -18.82 -30.37
N PRO A 208 16.81 -20.02 -30.84
CA PRO A 208 17.60 -21.22 -30.56
C PRO A 208 18.98 -21.11 -31.17
N HIS A 209 20.01 -21.30 -30.36
CA HIS A 209 21.35 -21.50 -30.86
C HIS A 209 21.43 -22.84 -31.62
N ALA A 210 21.79 -22.74 -32.91
CA ALA A 210 22.16 -23.87 -33.77
C ALA A 210 23.54 -24.38 -33.38
#